data_a6c2174a67c91c68175ddd86680dd42d
#
_entry.id   a6c2174a67c91c68175ddd86680dd42d
#
_cell.length_a   1.000
_cell.length_b   1.000
_cell.length_c   1.000
_cell.angle_alpha   90.00
_cell.angle_beta   90.00
_cell.angle_gamma   90.00
#
_symmetry.space_group_name_H-M   'P 1'
#
loop_
_entity.id
_entity.type
_entity.pdbx_description
1 polymer ?
#
loop_
_entity_poly.entity_id
_entity_poly.type
_entity_poly.pdbx_seq_one_letter_code
_entity_poly.pdbx_strand_id
1 'polypeptide(L)'
;MIFKQRQEKSKEDINILKKKISEEVEHSKGIVKEAGGLFVLATERHESRRIDNQLRGRSGRQGDPGKTSFYLSLEDDLMRIFGSDKLDSMLKRLGMKDGESIAHPWVNKALERAQGKVEARNFDIIKNLLKYDDVMNFQRKSIFSQRREIMESDNVSETIIEMREKVIDSLVWENIREDSDPSQWDIDLLKDKIKDKFGLNLPLDNWVEEENFVGEELQDRINSETTRLFEEKKNRYGLEIIQTIEKQVLLQTIDKSWREHLLKLEHLRSVIGFRGYAQRDPLNEYKSEAYELFEVLLQTINEDVTKFMAFFQLVDSSKIQNENSNAENAEFSYNKKNEYNEKNPQNTVTANWGKVGRNSPCPCGSGKKFKNCHGRN
;
A
#
# COMPACT_ATOMS: atom_id res chain seq x y z
N MET A 1 -31.87 -15.80 -18.35
CA MET A 1 -32.81 -16.90 -18.63
C MET A 1 -32.16 -18.11 -19.31
N ILE A 2 -31.18 -17.97 -20.18
CA ILE A 2 -30.50 -19.08 -20.92
C ILE A 2 -29.68 -20.01 -20.02
N PHE A 3 -29.17 -19.55 -18.88
CA PHE A 3 -28.33 -20.37 -17.99
C PHE A 3 -29.13 -21.37 -17.10
N LYS A 4 -30.39 -21.12 -16.79
CA LYS A 4 -31.20 -22.03 -15.98
C LYS A 4 -31.75 -23.23 -16.73
N GLN A 5 -31.91 -23.15 -18.07
CA GLN A 5 -32.35 -24.27 -18.90
C GLN A 5 -31.28 -25.28 -19.28
N ARG A 6 -30.02 -25.02 -18.92
CA ARG A 6 -28.85 -25.87 -19.26
C ARG A 6 -28.70 -27.11 -18.39
N GLN A 7 -29.35 -27.18 -17.24
CA GLN A 7 -29.15 -28.28 -16.29
C GLN A 7 -30.03 -29.50 -16.48
N GLU A 8 -31.07 -29.41 -17.29
CA GLU A 8 -32.09 -30.49 -17.41
C GLU A 8 -32.22 -31.13 -18.79
N LYS A 9 -31.45 -30.71 -19.81
CA LYS A 9 -31.51 -31.28 -21.14
C LYS A 9 -30.46 -32.38 -21.36
N SER A 10 -30.88 -33.47 -22.07
CA SER A 10 -29.95 -34.54 -22.45
C SER A 10 -28.84 -34.02 -23.36
N LYS A 11 -27.69 -34.72 -23.42
CA LYS A 11 -26.58 -34.35 -24.29
C LYS A 11 -26.96 -34.20 -25.77
N GLU A 12 -27.98 -34.98 -26.21
CA GLU A 12 -28.52 -34.94 -27.57
C GLU A 12 -29.28 -33.64 -27.84
N ASP A 13 -30.18 -33.22 -26.91
CA ASP A 13 -30.87 -31.95 -27.01
C ASP A 13 -29.94 -30.74 -27.05
N ILE A 14 -28.86 -30.82 -26.31
CA ILE A 14 -27.80 -29.77 -26.31
C ILE A 14 -27.12 -29.70 -27.67
N ASN A 15 -26.84 -30.83 -28.32
CA ASN A 15 -26.18 -30.85 -29.62
C ASN A 15 -27.12 -30.34 -30.73
N ILE A 16 -28.40 -30.70 -30.68
CA ILE A 16 -29.42 -30.20 -31.60
C ILE A 16 -29.58 -28.68 -31.48
N LEU A 17 -29.63 -28.19 -30.22
CA LEU A 17 -29.75 -26.76 -29.97
C LEU A 17 -28.49 -25.99 -30.46
N LYS A 18 -27.28 -26.54 -30.22
CA LYS A 18 -26.05 -25.95 -30.72
C LYS A 18 -26.03 -25.84 -32.24
N LYS A 19 -26.50 -26.87 -32.94
CA LYS A 19 -26.54 -26.86 -34.40
C LYS A 19 -27.52 -25.79 -34.92
N LYS A 20 -28.70 -25.69 -34.38
CA LYS A 20 -29.69 -24.64 -34.73
C LYS A 20 -29.14 -23.24 -34.48
N ILE A 21 -28.55 -22.99 -33.30
CA ILE A 21 -27.96 -21.68 -32.98
C ILE A 21 -26.78 -21.36 -33.96
N SER A 22 -25.97 -22.36 -34.33
CA SER A 22 -24.88 -22.17 -35.27
C SER A 22 -25.38 -21.79 -36.64
N GLU A 23 -26.46 -22.43 -37.11
CA GLU A 23 -27.08 -22.13 -38.40
C GLU A 23 -27.70 -20.72 -38.42
N GLU A 24 -28.41 -20.33 -37.37
CA GLU A 24 -28.96 -18.97 -37.23
C GLU A 24 -27.88 -17.89 -37.18
N VAL A 25 -26.76 -18.14 -36.47
CA VAL A 25 -25.65 -17.22 -36.36
C VAL A 25 -24.97 -17.07 -37.72
N GLU A 26 -24.75 -18.17 -38.46
CA GLU A 26 -24.09 -18.10 -39.80
C GLU A 26 -24.98 -17.40 -40.84
N HIS A 27 -26.31 -17.64 -40.80
CA HIS A 27 -27.26 -16.89 -41.60
C HIS A 27 -27.28 -15.39 -41.32
N SER A 28 -27.33 -15.01 -40.01
CA SER A 28 -27.31 -13.62 -39.59
C SER A 28 -25.98 -12.93 -39.96
N LYS A 29 -24.86 -13.66 -39.89
CA LYS A 29 -23.54 -13.19 -40.28
C LYS A 29 -23.48 -12.93 -41.82
N GLY A 30 -24.13 -13.77 -42.62
CA GLY A 30 -24.31 -13.54 -44.05
C GLY A 30 -25.00 -12.22 -44.35
N ILE A 31 -26.14 -11.97 -43.72
CA ILE A 31 -26.90 -10.72 -43.87
C ILE A 31 -26.08 -9.49 -43.48
N VAL A 32 -25.35 -9.57 -42.40
CA VAL A 32 -24.48 -8.45 -41.92
C VAL A 32 -23.37 -8.18 -42.93
N LYS A 33 -22.74 -9.23 -43.52
CA LYS A 33 -21.69 -9.06 -44.52
C LYS A 33 -22.22 -8.43 -45.82
N GLU A 34 -23.39 -8.86 -46.29
CA GLU A 34 -24.06 -8.31 -47.48
C GLU A 34 -24.46 -6.84 -47.25
N ALA A 35 -24.84 -6.46 -46.03
CA ALA A 35 -25.13 -5.07 -45.65
C ALA A 35 -23.87 -4.17 -45.55
N GLY A 36 -22.66 -4.71 -45.79
CA GLY A 36 -21.39 -3.97 -45.73
C GLY A 36 -20.62 -4.11 -44.41
N GLY A 37 -21.03 -5.07 -43.55
CA GLY A 37 -20.36 -5.39 -42.30
C GLY A 37 -20.66 -4.43 -41.15
N LEU A 38 -19.81 -4.45 -40.13
CA LEU A 38 -19.97 -3.60 -38.92
C LEU A 38 -19.62 -2.15 -39.23
N PHE A 39 -20.59 -1.25 -39.02
CA PHE A 39 -20.37 0.18 -39.05
C PHE A 39 -20.13 0.70 -37.64
N VAL A 40 -18.94 1.26 -37.36
CA VAL A 40 -18.58 1.90 -36.11
C VAL A 40 -18.65 3.41 -36.26
N LEU A 41 -19.53 4.02 -35.50
CA LEU A 41 -19.70 5.47 -35.42
C LEU A 41 -19.19 5.95 -34.05
N ALA A 42 -18.25 6.88 -34.06
CA ALA A 42 -17.75 7.56 -32.88
C ALA A 42 -18.20 9.03 -32.88
N THR A 43 -18.64 9.52 -31.74
CA THR A 43 -19.14 10.89 -31.57
C THR A 43 -18.11 11.83 -30.96
N GLU A 44 -16.95 11.29 -30.54
CA GLU A 44 -15.82 12.05 -29.98
C GLU A 44 -14.49 11.34 -30.26
N ARG A 45 -13.38 12.03 -30.07
CA ARG A 45 -12.04 11.45 -30.06
C ARG A 45 -11.60 11.14 -28.63
N HIS A 46 -10.93 10.03 -28.45
CA HIS A 46 -10.23 9.73 -27.21
C HIS A 46 -8.95 10.55 -27.09
N GLU A 47 -8.44 10.69 -25.87
CA GLU A 47 -7.17 11.35 -25.61
C GLU A 47 -5.98 10.64 -26.26
N SER A 48 -6.09 9.33 -26.51
CA SER A 48 -5.05 8.54 -27.15
C SER A 48 -5.49 8.00 -28.52
N ARG A 49 -4.67 8.23 -29.53
CA ARG A 49 -4.85 7.71 -30.89
C ARG A 49 -4.89 6.19 -30.93
N ARG A 50 -4.21 5.52 -29.98
CA ARG A 50 -4.23 4.06 -29.88
C ARG A 50 -5.65 3.55 -29.59
N ILE A 51 -6.40 4.22 -28.73
CA ILE A 51 -7.78 3.84 -28.38
C ILE A 51 -8.70 4.05 -29.57
N ASP A 52 -8.57 5.16 -30.30
CA ASP A 52 -9.32 5.39 -31.55
C ASP A 52 -9.05 4.30 -32.58
N ASN A 53 -7.80 3.88 -32.73
CA ASN A 53 -7.44 2.79 -33.64
C ASN A 53 -7.98 1.44 -33.17
N GLN A 54 -8.05 1.18 -31.85
CA GLN A 54 -8.69 0.00 -31.31
C GLN A 54 -10.21 0.00 -31.58
N LEU A 55 -10.85 1.18 -31.49
CA LEU A 55 -12.26 1.34 -31.84
C LEU A 55 -12.49 1.08 -33.34
N ARG A 56 -11.69 1.70 -34.20
CA ARG A 56 -11.71 1.44 -35.66
C ARG A 56 -11.49 -0.05 -35.98
N GLY A 57 -10.55 -0.69 -35.28
CA GLY A 57 -10.25 -2.10 -35.43
C GLY A 57 -11.33 -3.07 -34.95
N ARG A 58 -12.45 -2.56 -34.43
CA ARG A 58 -13.65 -3.37 -34.15
C ARG A 58 -14.37 -3.74 -35.45
N SER A 59 -14.28 -2.91 -36.47
CA SER A 59 -14.82 -3.12 -37.80
C SER A 59 -13.77 -3.77 -38.74
N GLY A 60 -14.19 -4.50 -39.75
CA GLY A 60 -13.32 -5.07 -40.78
C GLY A 60 -12.38 -6.17 -40.28
N ARG A 61 -12.76 -6.98 -39.31
CA ARG A 61 -11.94 -8.06 -38.78
C ARG A 61 -11.84 -9.23 -39.74
N GLN A 62 -10.65 -9.84 -39.83
CA GLN A 62 -10.38 -11.04 -40.65
C GLN A 62 -10.79 -10.89 -42.11
N GLY A 63 -10.71 -9.67 -42.66
CA GLY A 63 -11.07 -9.41 -44.07
C GLY A 63 -12.57 -9.22 -44.31
N ASP A 64 -13.40 -9.21 -43.27
CA ASP A 64 -14.82 -8.87 -43.42
C ASP A 64 -15.00 -7.41 -43.83
N PRO A 65 -16.03 -7.05 -44.59
CA PRO A 65 -16.33 -5.66 -44.89
C PRO A 65 -16.66 -4.89 -43.61
N GLY A 66 -16.41 -3.58 -43.62
CA GLY A 66 -16.72 -2.73 -42.47
C GLY A 66 -16.45 -1.29 -42.76
N LYS A 67 -17.07 -0.40 -41.94
CA LYS A 67 -16.93 1.05 -42.08
C LYS A 67 -16.76 1.69 -40.71
N THR A 68 -15.94 2.76 -40.64
CA THR A 68 -15.80 3.57 -39.44
C THR A 68 -15.94 5.05 -39.78
N SER A 69 -16.62 5.80 -38.91
CA SER A 69 -16.78 7.24 -39.08
C SER A 69 -16.68 7.93 -37.73
N PHE A 70 -16.07 9.12 -37.72
CA PHE A 70 -16.01 9.97 -36.54
C PHE A 70 -16.76 11.27 -36.84
N TYR A 71 -17.72 11.60 -35.99
CA TYR A 71 -18.44 12.87 -36.00
C TYR A 71 -18.02 13.63 -34.76
N LEU A 72 -17.37 14.78 -34.92
CA LEU A 72 -16.70 15.52 -33.85
C LEU A 72 -17.30 16.90 -33.74
N SER A 73 -17.38 17.45 -32.52
CA SER A 73 -17.71 18.81 -32.27
C SER A 73 -16.47 19.64 -31.93
N LEU A 74 -16.47 20.93 -32.26
CA LEU A 74 -15.47 21.87 -31.78
C LEU A 74 -15.59 22.13 -30.25
N GLU A 75 -16.71 21.75 -29.66
CA GLU A 75 -16.97 21.82 -28.24
C GLU A 75 -16.48 20.61 -27.46
N ASP A 76 -16.02 19.55 -28.16
CA ASP A 76 -15.45 18.37 -27.51
C ASP A 76 -14.24 18.75 -26.64
N ASP A 77 -14.05 18.06 -25.51
CA ASP A 77 -13.01 18.40 -24.53
C ASP A 77 -11.61 18.44 -25.13
N LEU A 78 -11.28 17.53 -26.05
CA LEU A 78 -10.01 17.53 -26.75
C LEU A 78 -9.79 18.82 -27.55
N MET A 79 -10.85 19.37 -28.16
CA MET A 79 -10.80 20.60 -28.94
C MET A 79 -10.72 21.83 -28.06
N ARG A 80 -11.45 21.84 -26.94
CA ARG A 80 -11.43 22.93 -25.94
C ARG A 80 -10.05 23.11 -25.32
N ILE A 81 -9.34 22.01 -25.01
CA ILE A 81 -8.00 22.07 -24.39
C ILE A 81 -6.95 22.65 -25.34
N PHE A 82 -7.08 22.47 -26.67
CA PHE A 82 -6.00 22.80 -27.61
C PHE A 82 -6.32 23.88 -28.63
N GLY A 83 -7.37 24.68 -28.44
CA GLY A 83 -7.56 25.91 -29.20
C GLY A 83 -8.82 26.02 -30.00
N SER A 84 -9.94 25.65 -29.42
CA SER A 84 -11.28 25.90 -29.98
C SER A 84 -11.44 27.36 -30.47
N ASP A 85 -10.97 28.34 -29.66
CA ASP A 85 -11.18 29.75 -29.96
C ASP A 85 -10.48 30.25 -31.25
N LYS A 86 -9.25 29.75 -31.50
CA LYS A 86 -8.51 30.06 -32.74
C LYS A 86 -9.10 29.35 -33.93
N LEU A 87 -9.52 28.12 -33.75
CA LEU A 87 -10.12 27.26 -34.78
C LEU A 87 -11.50 27.79 -35.14
N ASP A 88 -12.33 28.08 -34.15
CA ASP A 88 -13.68 28.66 -34.32
C ASP A 88 -13.64 30.02 -35.03
N SER A 89 -12.76 30.93 -34.60
CA SER A 89 -12.59 32.23 -35.24
C SER A 89 -12.08 32.13 -36.68
N MET A 90 -11.25 31.12 -37.00
CA MET A 90 -10.75 30.88 -38.33
C MET A 90 -11.82 30.26 -39.24
N LEU A 91 -12.64 29.34 -38.73
CA LEU A 91 -13.74 28.75 -39.45
C LEU A 91 -14.85 29.73 -39.76
N LYS A 92 -15.18 30.63 -38.81
CA LYS A 92 -16.09 31.75 -39.03
C LYS A 92 -15.58 32.70 -40.11
N ARG A 93 -14.26 32.97 -40.19
CA ARG A 93 -13.63 33.74 -41.26
C ARG A 93 -13.71 33.07 -42.64
N LEU A 94 -13.75 31.73 -42.67
CA LEU A 94 -13.91 30.93 -43.90
C LEU A 94 -15.38 30.86 -44.38
N GLY A 95 -16.30 31.58 -43.72
CA GLY A 95 -17.69 31.72 -44.14
C GLY A 95 -18.61 30.56 -43.73
N MET A 96 -18.19 29.77 -42.75
CA MET A 96 -19.03 28.70 -42.24
C MET A 96 -20.18 29.21 -41.39
N LYS A 97 -21.36 28.59 -41.59
CA LYS A 97 -22.56 28.82 -40.82
C LYS A 97 -22.69 27.77 -39.72
N ASP A 98 -23.31 28.14 -38.61
CA ASP A 98 -23.61 27.20 -37.53
C ASP A 98 -24.45 26.01 -38.07
N GLY A 99 -24.04 24.81 -37.76
CA GLY A 99 -24.71 23.57 -38.19
C GLY A 99 -24.16 22.94 -39.49
N GLU A 100 -23.18 23.55 -40.17
CA GLU A 100 -22.53 22.97 -41.34
C GLU A 100 -21.42 21.96 -40.91
N SER A 101 -21.37 20.77 -41.53
CA SER A 101 -20.33 19.77 -41.31
C SER A 101 -19.06 20.12 -42.11
N ILE A 102 -17.91 20.03 -41.47
CA ILE A 102 -16.61 20.25 -42.08
C ILE A 102 -15.92 18.93 -42.36
N ALA A 103 -15.61 18.66 -43.60
CA ALA A 103 -14.77 17.54 -44.03
C ALA A 103 -13.53 18.06 -44.73
N HIS A 104 -12.55 18.60 -43.97
CA HIS A 104 -11.33 19.15 -44.55
C HIS A 104 -10.06 18.49 -43.96
N PRO A 105 -9.08 18.11 -44.81
CA PRO A 105 -7.86 17.43 -44.32
C PRO A 105 -7.06 18.22 -43.28
N TRP A 106 -7.16 19.55 -43.31
CA TRP A 106 -6.50 20.43 -42.36
C TRP A 106 -7.07 20.28 -40.93
N VAL A 107 -8.40 20.11 -40.78
CA VAL A 107 -9.07 19.87 -39.49
C VAL A 107 -8.58 18.56 -38.89
N ASN A 108 -8.49 17.49 -39.70
CA ASN A 108 -7.95 16.22 -39.25
C ASN A 108 -6.51 16.34 -38.75
N LYS A 109 -5.66 17.14 -39.44
CA LYS A 109 -4.28 17.37 -39.04
C LYS A 109 -4.17 18.21 -37.75
N ALA A 110 -5.09 19.15 -37.54
CA ALA A 110 -5.18 19.91 -36.29
C ALA A 110 -5.57 19.01 -35.10
N LEU A 111 -6.55 18.13 -35.30
CA LEU A 111 -6.97 17.12 -34.32
C LEU A 111 -5.84 16.15 -33.96
N GLU A 112 -5.12 15.64 -34.94
CA GLU A 112 -3.96 14.74 -34.69
C GLU A 112 -2.87 15.44 -33.86
N ARG A 113 -2.62 16.74 -34.13
CA ARG A 113 -1.64 17.51 -33.33
C ARG A 113 -2.14 17.76 -31.91
N ALA A 114 -3.43 18.05 -31.73
CA ALA A 114 -4.03 18.21 -30.43
C ALA A 114 -3.91 16.93 -29.61
N GLN A 115 -4.31 15.81 -30.18
CA GLN A 115 -4.22 14.49 -29.57
C GLN A 115 -2.76 14.11 -29.20
N GLY A 116 -1.79 14.38 -30.10
CA GLY A 116 -0.37 14.15 -29.83
C GLY A 116 0.17 14.98 -28.67
N LYS A 117 -0.33 16.22 -28.45
CA LYS A 117 0.05 17.03 -27.29
C LYS A 117 -0.53 16.47 -25.98
N VAL A 118 -1.78 15.96 -25.99
CA VAL A 118 -2.37 15.30 -24.80
C VAL A 118 -1.59 14.04 -24.48
N GLU A 119 -1.30 13.21 -25.50
CA GLU A 119 -0.50 11.99 -25.31
C GLU A 119 0.88 12.31 -24.72
N ALA A 120 1.58 13.33 -25.21
CA ALA A 120 2.87 13.75 -24.67
C ALA A 120 2.76 14.22 -23.21
N ARG A 121 1.76 15.04 -22.87
CA ARG A 121 1.53 15.48 -21.49
C ARG A 121 1.23 14.31 -20.57
N ASN A 122 0.34 13.42 -20.97
CA ASN A 122 0.00 12.22 -20.18
C ASN A 122 1.22 11.30 -20.00
N PHE A 123 2.05 11.15 -21.04
CA PHE A 123 3.30 10.43 -20.97
C PHE A 123 4.26 11.04 -19.94
N ASP A 124 4.43 12.37 -19.93
CA ASP A 124 5.30 13.06 -18.97
C ASP A 124 4.78 12.90 -17.53
N ILE A 125 3.46 12.96 -17.32
CA ILE A 125 2.85 12.71 -16.02
C ILE A 125 3.18 11.27 -15.55
N ILE A 126 2.92 10.27 -16.40
CA ILE A 126 3.20 8.85 -16.07
C ILE A 126 4.69 8.65 -15.80
N LYS A 127 5.56 9.23 -16.64
CA LYS A 127 7.01 9.14 -16.47
C LYS A 127 7.47 9.72 -15.12
N ASN A 128 6.88 10.82 -14.71
CA ASN A 128 7.19 11.41 -13.40
C ASN A 128 6.66 10.56 -12.25
N LEU A 129 5.44 9.99 -12.37
CA LEU A 129 4.90 9.06 -11.36
C LEU A 129 5.79 7.83 -11.19
N LEU A 130 6.26 7.23 -12.30
CA LEU A 130 7.15 6.06 -12.26
C LEU A 130 8.45 6.31 -11.48
N LYS A 131 9.01 7.52 -11.54
CA LYS A 131 10.23 7.85 -10.78
C LYS A 131 10.02 7.72 -9.25
N TYR A 132 8.83 8.05 -8.75
CA TYR A 132 8.49 7.83 -7.33
C TYR A 132 8.19 6.36 -7.05
N ASP A 133 7.49 5.68 -7.95
CA ASP A 133 7.14 4.27 -7.81
C ASP A 133 8.38 3.36 -7.83
N ASP A 134 9.44 3.74 -8.55
CA ASP A 134 10.70 2.98 -8.62
C ASP A 134 11.35 2.84 -7.23
N VAL A 135 11.31 3.87 -6.38
CA VAL A 135 11.84 3.82 -5.01
C VAL A 135 11.08 2.79 -4.17
N MET A 136 9.76 2.89 -4.18
CA MET A 136 8.91 1.93 -3.45
C MET A 136 9.08 0.51 -4.00
N ASN A 137 9.23 0.35 -5.31
CA ASN A 137 9.40 -0.96 -5.95
C ASN A 137 10.74 -1.61 -5.58
N PHE A 138 11.80 -0.82 -5.42
CA PHE A 138 13.10 -1.31 -4.94
C PHE A 138 12.98 -1.84 -3.51
N GLN A 139 12.41 -1.04 -2.60
CA GLN A 139 12.18 -1.42 -1.21
C GLN A 139 11.27 -2.66 -1.09
N ARG A 140 10.21 -2.70 -1.89
CA ARG A 140 9.32 -3.86 -1.97
C ARG A 140 10.07 -5.13 -2.37
N LYS A 141 10.90 -5.07 -3.41
CA LYS A 141 11.69 -6.22 -3.84
C LYS A 141 12.62 -6.72 -2.74
N SER A 142 13.26 -5.82 -2.00
CA SER A 142 14.14 -6.16 -0.87
C SER A 142 13.36 -6.91 0.22
N ILE A 143 12.25 -6.33 0.70
CA ILE A 143 11.41 -6.95 1.75
C ILE A 143 10.81 -8.29 1.29
N PHE A 144 10.33 -8.38 0.04
CA PHE A 144 9.75 -9.63 -0.46
C PHE A 144 10.81 -10.71 -0.71
N SER A 145 12.05 -10.35 -1.04
CA SER A 145 13.17 -11.30 -1.12
C SER A 145 13.47 -11.88 0.26
N GLN A 146 13.66 -11.03 1.27
CA GLN A 146 13.88 -11.47 2.65
C GLN A 146 12.73 -12.34 3.17
N ARG A 147 11.49 -11.92 2.92
CA ARG A 147 10.31 -12.70 3.31
C ARG A 147 10.28 -14.07 2.66
N ARG A 148 10.67 -14.17 1.39
CA ARG A 148 10.75 -15.45 0.67
C ARG A 148 11.84 -16.35 1.28
N GLU A 149 13.02 -15.83 1.52
CA GLU A 149 14.13 -16.54 2.15
C GLU A 149 13.72 -17.13 3.52
N ILE A 150 13.03 -16.33 4.35
CA ILE A 150 12.47 -16.78 5.62
C ILE A 150 11.44 -17.89 5.42
N MET A 151 10.57 -17.81 4.41
CA MET A 151 9.57 -18.82 4.13
C MET A 151 10.18 -20.15 3.66
N GLU A 152 11.22 -20.08 2.83
CA GLU A 152 11.93 -21.24 2.27
C GLU A 152 12.90 -21.86 3.26
N SER A 153 13.40 -21.10 4.25
CA SER A 153 14.32 -21.60 5.28
C SER A 153 13.58 -22.47 6.30
N ASP A 154 14.18 -23.60 6.63
CA ASP A 154 13.70 -24.49 7.70
C ASP A 154 14.01 -23.93 9.10
N ASN A 155 15.09 -23.15 9.23
CA ASN A 155 15.54 -22.57 10.49
C ASN A 155 15.92 -21.07 10.29
N VAL A 156 15.36 -20.21 11.11
CA VAL A 156 15.62 -18.76 11.10
C VAL A 156 16.33 -18.25 12.37
N SER A 157 16.78 -19.17 13.23
CA SER A 157 17.40 -18.80 14.52
C SER A 157 18.66 -17.94 14.36
N GLU A 158 19.45 -18.19 13.32
CA GLU A 158 20.65 -17.39 13.02
C GLU A 158 20.26 -15.94 12.69
N THR A 159 19.23 -15.75 11.86
CA THR A 159 18.68 -14.42 11.54
C THR A 159 18.19 -13.70 12.80
N ILE A 160 17.54 -14.41 13.73
CA ILE A 160 17.09 -13.82 15.01
C ILE A 160 18.28 -13.40 15.88
N ILE A 161 19.36 -14.18 15.89
CA ILE A 161 20.59 -13.83 16.61
C ILE A 161 21.19 -12.56 16.03
N GLU A 162 21.36 -12.48 14.71
CA GLU A 162 21.88 -11.28 14.05
C GLU A 162 21.00 -10.03 14.30
N MET A 163 19.67 -10.18 14.30
CA MET A 163 18.76 -9.08 14.62
C MET A 163 18.96 -8.60 16.05
N ARG A 164 19.10 -9.52 17.01
CA ARG A 164 19.36 -9.19 18.41
C ARG A 164 20.69 -8.45 18.57
N GLU A 165 21.75 -8.94 17.93
CA GLU A 165 23.07 -8.31 17.97
C GLU A 165 23.03 -6.89 17.41
N LYS A 166 22.35 -6.67 16.28
CA LYS A 166 22.15 -5.32 15.71
C LYS A 166 21.37 -4.39 16.64
N VAL A 167 20.37 -4.91 17.37
CA VAL A 167 19.64 -4.12 18.38
C VAL A 167 20.54 -3.73 19.54
N ILE A 168 21.36 -4.65 20.05
CA ILE A 168 22.30 -4.39 21.14
C ILE A 168 23.36 -3.38 20.69
N ASP A 169 23.90 -3.57 19.49
CA ASP A 169 24.85 -2.66 18.87
C ASP A 169 24.30 -1.23 18.81
N SER A 170 23.09 -1.06 18.24
CA SER A 170 22.42 0.24 18.20
C SER A 170 22.20 0.82 19.60
N LEU A 171 21.73 0.02 20.56
CA LEU A 171 21.51 0.49 21.93
C LEU A 171 22.80 0.96 22.62
N VAL A 172 23.89 0.23 22.44
CA VAL A 172 25.18 0.60 23.03
C VAL A 172 25.70 1.88 22.42
N TRP A 173 25.84 1.92 21.08
CA TRP A 173 26.47 3.05 20.41
C TRP A 173 25.61 4.32 20.33
N GLU A 174 24.30 4.24 20.54
CA GLU A 174 23.46 5.43 20.76
C GLU A 174 23.71 6.14 22.08
N ASN A 175 24.14 5.40 23.12
CA ASN A 175 24.30 5.93 24.49
C ASN A 175 25.75 6.05 24.92
N ILE A 176 26.66 5.40 24.20
CA ILE A 176 28.09 5.38 24.44
C ILE A 176 28.80 5.91 23.19
N ARG A 177 29.59 6.97 23.34
CA ARG A 177 30.43 7.45 22.25
C ARG A 177 31.77 6.72 22.28
N GLU A 178 32.23 6.18 21.15
CA GLU A 178 33.40 5.34 21.00
C GLU A 178 34.67 5.94 21.61
N ASP A 179 34.85 7.28 21.52
CA ASP A 179 36.04 8.01 22.02
C ASP A 179 35.77 8.77 23.32
N SER A 180 34.71 8.49 24.08
CA SER A 180 34.36 9.21 25.29
C SER A 180 34.73 8.46 26.55
N ASP A 181 35.12 9.22 27.59
CA ASP A 181 35.34 8.70 28.93
C ASP A 181 34.06 8.03 29.48
N PRO A 182 34.18 6.88 30.16
CA PRO A 182 33.02 6.20 30.78
C PRO A 182 32.14 7.09 31.65
N SER A 183 32.71 8.16 32.25
CA SER A 183 31.96 9.16 33.02
C SER A 183 30.93 9.98 32.19
N GLN A 184 31.07 9.97 30.86
CA GLN A 184 30.17 10.69 29.94
C GLN A 184 29.09 9.80 29.33
N TRP A 185 29.10 8.51 29.66
CA TRP A 185 28.13 7.55 29.16
C TRP A 185 26.80 7.68 29.89
N ASP A 186 25.69 7.59 29.15
CA ASP A 186 24.36 7.61 29.73
C ASP A 186 23.92 6.18 30.13
N ILE A 187 24.54 5.68 31.22
CA ILE A 187 24.34 4.31 31.69
C ILE A 187 22.91 4.09 32.20
N ASP A 188 22.29 5.09 32.84
CA ASP A 188 20.94 4.96 33.34
C ASP A 188 19.94 4.83 32.18
N LEU A 189 20.09 5.62 31.12
CA LEU A 189 19.26 5.51 29.93
C LEU A 189 19.46 4.16 29.24
N LEU A 190 20.71 3.67 29.14
CA LEU A 190 21.01 2.36 28.59
C LEU A 190 20.34 1.23 29.41
N LYS A 191 20.38 1.28 30.76
CA LYS A 191 19.67 0.33 31.62
C LYS A 191 18.18 0.29 31.34
N ASP A 192 17.54 1.47 31.26
CA ASP A 192 16.12 1.57 31.01
C ASP A 192 15.75 1.02 29.64
N LYS A 193 16.57 1.30 28.60
CA LYS A 193 16.38 0.73 27.26
C LYS A 193 16.55 -0.79 27.25
N ILE A 194 17.56 -1.34 27.91
CA ILE A 194 17.78 -2.81 28.02
C ILE A 194 16.60 -3.45 28.74
N LYS A 195 16.16 -2.85 29.83
CA LYS A 195 14.98 -3.34 30.56
C LYS A 195 13.72 -3.33 29.71
N ASP A 196 13.49 -2.26 28.92
CA ASP A 196 12.34 -2.16 28.03
C ASP A 196 12.42 -3.17 26.87
N LYS A 197 13.59 -3.43 26.31
CA LYS A 197 13.75 -4.32 25.14
C LYS A 197 13.88 -5.79 25.51
N PHE A 198 14.57 -6.12 26.60
CA PHE A 198 14.90 -7.50 27.01
C PHE A 198 14.30 -7.95 28.34
N GLY A 199 13.79 -7.02 29.15
CA GLY A 199 13.31 -7.32 30.51
C GLY A 199 14.42 -7.63 31.51
N LEU A 200 15.68 -7.34 31.17
CA LEU A 200 16.85 -7.63 31.99
C LEU A 200 17.22 -6.43 32.87
N ASN A 201 17.52 -6.70 34.15
CA ASN A 201 18.09 -5.74 35.04
C ASN A 201 19.59 -6.06 35.20
N LEU A 202 20.44 -5.42 34.39
CA LEU A 202 21.88 -5.67 34.39
C LEU A 202 22.59 -4.66 35.32
N PRO A 203 23.64 -5.09 36.05
CA PRO A 203 24.41 -4.22 36.95
C PRO A 203 25.46 -3.41 36.16
N LEU A 204 25.02 -2.58 35.21
CA LEU A 204 25.92 -1.86 34.28
C LEU A 204 26.86 -0.93 35.04
N ASP A 205 26.42 -0.30 36.17
CA ASP A 205 27.29 0.57 36.96
C ASP A 205 28.52 -0.17 37.46
N ASN A 206 28.32 -1.38 38.00
CA ASN A 206 29.44 -2.17 38.53
C ASN A 206 30.41 -2.59 37.43
N TRP A 207 29.90 -2.82 36.21
CA TRP A 207 30.74 -3.19 35.07
C TRP A 207 31.61 -2.02 34.59
N VAL A 208 31.05 -0.80 34.56
CA VAL A 208 31.72 0.40 34.11
C VAL A 208 32.78 0.91 35.12
N GLU A 209 32.62 0.57 36.41
CA GLU A 209 33.58 0.90 37.46
C GLU A 209 34.88 0.04 37.42
N GLU A 210 34.91 -1.02 36.61
CA GLU A 210 36.10 -1.86 36.42
C GLU A 210 37.22 -1.09 35.70
N GLU A 211 38.47 -1.26 36.12
CA GLU A 211 39.60 -0.58 35.50
C GLU A 211 39.79 -0.92 34.03
N ASN A 212 39.97 0.09 33.18
CA ASN A 212 40.15 -0.02 31.73
C ASN A 212 38.92 -0.62 30.97
N PHE A 213 37.72 -0.39 31.43
CA PHE A 213 36.53 -0.88 30.77
C PHE A 213 36.24 -0.16 29.44
N VAL A 214 35.98 -0.92 28.38
CA VAL A 214 35.79 -0.41 27.01
C VAL A 214 34.32 -0.69 26.56
N GLY A 215 33.80 0.16 25.68
CA GLY A 215 32.43 0.03 25.19
C GLY A 215 32.12 -1.31 24.49
N GLU A 216 33.10 -1.88 23.78
CA GLU A 216 33.02 -3.21 23.15
C GLU A 216 32.80 -4.33 24.21
N GLU A 217 33.48 -4.23 25.36
CA GLU A 217 33.38 -5.22 26.44
C GLU A 217 31.98 -5.17 27.08
N LEU A 218 31.38 -3.96 27.16
CA LEU A 218 30.01 -3.80 27.60
C LEU A 218 29.00 -4.46 26.65
N GLN A 219 29.22 -4.28 25.35
CA GLN A 219 28.41 -4.91 24.31
C GLN A 219 28.50 -6.45 24.41
N ASP A 220 29.69 -7.00 24.57
CA ASP A 220 29.91 -8.44 24.68
C ASP A 220 29.23 -9.03 25.94
N ARG A 221 29.30 -8.31 27.09
CA ARG A 221 28.62 -8.75 28.31
C ARG A 221 27.09 -8.72 28.15
N ILE A 222 26.54 -7.64 27.54
CA ILE A 222 25.10 -7.55 27.25
C ILE A 222 24.67 -8.68 26.27
N ASN A 223 25.47 -8.95 25.24
CA ASN A 223 25.24 -10.06 24.31
C ASN A 223 25.23 -11.42 25.03
N SER A 224 26.16 -11.64 25.94
CA SER A 224 26.24 -12.88 26.74
C SER A 224 25.03 -13.07 27.63
N GLU A 225 24.57 -12.05 28.33
CA GLU A 225 23.42 -12.12 29.21
C GLU A 225 22.08 -12.29 28.43
N THR A 226 21.95 -11.62 27.29
CA THR A 226 20.80 -11.81 26.42
C THR A 226 20.80 -13.21 25.80
N THR A 227 21.95 -13.72 25.38
CA THR A 227 22.09 -15.10 24.87
C THR A 227 21.65 -16.10 25.91
N ARG A 228 22.07 -15.93 27.17
CA ARG A 228 21.62 -16.79 28.29
C ARG A 228 20.10 -16.78 28.43
N LEU A 229 19.46 -15.62 28.37
CA LEU A 229 18.00 -15.51 28.43
C LEU A 229 17.30 -16.30 27.31
N PHE A 230 17.82 -16.25 26.08
CA PHE A 230 17.24 -16.96 24.95
C PHE A 230 17.49 -18.48 25.04
N GLU A 231 18.68 -18.90 25.49
CA GLU A 231 18.98 -20.31 25.72
C GLU A 231 18.12 -20.92 26.85
N GLU A 232 17.88 -20.19 27.94
CA GLU A 232 16.95 -20.60 28.99
C GLU A 232 15.53 -20.84 28.45
N LYS A 233 15.08 -20.00 27.49
CA LYS A 233 13.79 -20.22 26.82
C LYS A 233 13.78 -21.41 25.90
N LYS A 234 14.86 -21.63 25.12
CA LYS A 234 14.99 -22.83 24.28
C LYS A 234 14.96 -24.13 25.13
N ASN A 235 15.64 -24.10 26.27
CA ASN A 235 15.64 -25.24 27.19
C ASN A 235 14.27 -25.49 27.85
N ARG A 236 13.51 -24.41 28.13
CA ARG A 236 12.18 -24.49 28.76
C ARG A 236 11.09 -24.97 27.80
N TYR A 237 11.07 -24.51 26.58
CA TYR A 237 9.97 -24.73 25.62
C TYR A 237 10.30 -25.79 24.56
N GLY A 238 11.57 -26.11 24.36
CA GLY A 238 12.04 -27.00 23.31
C GLY A 238 12.36 -26.28 22.00
N LEU A 239 13.33 -26.82 21.26
CA LEU A 239 13.89 -26.21 20.07
C LEU A 239 12.85 -26.05 18.95
N GLU A 240 12.06 -27.09 18.66
CA GLU A 240 11.07 -27.09 17.57
C GLU A 240 9.98 -26.00 17.74
N ILE A 241 9.51 -25.83 18.98
CA ILE A 241 8.50 -24.84 19.33
C ILE A 241 9.08 -23.44 19.14
N ILE A 242 10.30 -23.21 19.64
CA ILE A 242 10.97 -21.91 19.50
C ILE A 242 11.17 -21.56 18.03
N GLN A 243 11.67 -22.46 17.20
CA GLN A 243 11.87 -22.23 15.76
C GLN A 243 10.56 -21.89 15.03
N THR A 244 9.47 -22.57 15.41
CA THR A 244 8.15 -22.25 14.85
C THR A 244 7.70 -20.85 15.22
N ILE A 245 7.88 -20.45 16.48
CA ILE A 245 7.54 -19.10 16.97
C ILE A 245 8.42 -18.05 16.30
N GLU A 246 9.73 -18.27 16.25
CA GLU A 246 10.70 -17.38 15.57
C GLU A 246 10.26 -17.06 14.14
N LYS A 247 9.96 -18.10 13.35
CA LYS A 247 9.53 -17.95 11.97
C LYS A 247 8.18 -17.21 11.85
N GLN A 248 7.22 -17.56 12.70
CA GLN A 248 5.90 -16.94 12.69
C GLN A 248 5.96 -15.47 13.08
N VAL A 249 6.67 -15.13 14.15
CA VAL A 249 6.83 -13.76 14.63
C VAL A 249 7.54 -12.89 13.60
N LEU A 250 8.61 -13.40 13.02
CA LEU A 250 9.39 -12.69 12.02
C LEU A 250 8.52 -12.33 10.80
N LEU A 251 7.77 -13.31 10.26
CA LEU A 251 6.87 -13.07 9.14
C LEU A 251 5.74 -12.07 9.48
N GLN A 252 5.12 -12.20 10.65
CA GLN A 252 4.04 -11.30 11.08
C GLN A 252 4.55 -9.87 11.30
N THR A 253 5.73 -9.71 11.91
CA THR A 253 6.34 -8.40 12.14
C THR A 253 6.70 -7.73 10.83
N ILE A 254 7.33 -8.44 9.89
CA ILE A 254 7.63 -7.92 8.56
C ILE A 254 6.34 -7.46 7.85
N ASP A 255 5.29 -8.30 7.83
CA ASP A 255 4.04 -7.99 7.15
C ASP A 255 3.31 -6.80 7.79
N LYS A 256 3.37 -6.64 9.11
CA LYS A 256 2.78 -5.49 9.83
C LYS A 256 3.57 -4.21 9.53
N SER A 257 4.87 -4.24 9.77
CA SER A 257 5.74 -3.05 9.63
C SER A 257 5.81 -2.57 8.19
N TRP A 258 5.80 -3.50 7.21
CA TRP A 258 5.72 -3.14 5.79
C TRP A 258 4.43 -2.39 5.43
N ARG A 259 3.28 -2.83 5.94
CA ARG A 259 2.01 -2.11 5.72
C ARG A 259 2.03 -0.69 6.29
N GLU A 260 2.57 -0.53 7.49
CA GLU A 260 2.72 0.78 8.13
C GLU A 260 3.69 1.68 7.35
N HIS A 261 4.78 1.10 6.82
CA HIS A 261 5.74 1.81 5.99
C HIS A 261 5.13 2.30 4.67
N LEU A 262 4.32 1.48 4.01
CA LEU A 262 3.61 1.91 2.80
C LEU A 262 2.73 3.13 3.04
N LEU A 263 2.03 3.19 4.19
CA LEU A 263 1.24 4.37 4.57
C LEU A 263 2.12 5.61 4.79
N LYS A 264 3.29 5.44 5.41
CA LYS A 264 4.26 6.54 5.59
C LYS A 264 4.78 7.05 4.24
N LEU A 265 5.10 6.15 3.30
CA LEU A 265 5.54 6.53 1.95
C LEU A 265 4.44 7.25 1.16
N GLU A 266 3.18 6.80 1.27
CA GLU A 266 2.05 7.47 0.63
C GLU A 266 1.84 8.87 1.19
N HIS A 267 1.93 9.03 2.51
CA HIS A 267 1.89 10.34 3.15
C HIS A 267 3.05 11.22 2.68
N LEU A 268 4.28 10.72 2.70
CA LEU A 268 5.45 11.45 2.21
C LEU A 268 5.24 11.93 0.77
N ARG A 269 4.77 11.03 -0.12
CA ARG A 269 4.47 11.35 -1.52
C ARG A 269 3.44 12.47 -1.67
N SER A 270 2.44 12.53 -0.79
CA SER A 270 1.40 13.55 -0.84
C SER A 270 1.90 14.95 -0.49
N VAL A 271 2.91 15.04 0.39
CA VAL A 271 3.42 16.32 0.91
C VAL A 271 4.74 16.77 0.28
N ILE A 272 5.50 15.86 -0.34
CA ILE A 272 6.85 16.16 -0.84
C ILE A 272 6.88 17.26 -1.90
N GLY A 273 5.78 17.43 -2.66
CA GLY A 273 5.63 18.47 -3.66
C GLY A 273 5.81 19.88 -3.11
N PHE A 274 5.51 20.10 -1.83
CA PHE A 274 5.68 21.40 -1.16
C PHE A 274 7.15 21.80 -1.01
N ARG A 275 8.10 20.84 -1.06
CA ARG A 275 9.55 21.14 -1.04
C ARG A 275 9.99 21.95 -2.25
N GLY A 276 9.25 21.89 -3.36
CA GLY A 276 9.49 22.72 -4.55
C GLY A 276 9.41 24.23 -4.29
N TYR A 277 8.60 24.67 -3.31
CA TYR A 277 8.55 26.09 -2.92
C TYR A 277 9.86 26.57 -2.29
N ALA A 278 10.62 25.67 -1.68
CA ALA A 278 11.95 25.95 -1.12
C ALA A 278 13.09 25.76 -2.15
N GLN A 279 12.76 25.69 -3.45
CA GLN A 279 13.70 25.46 -4.56
C GLN A 279 14.48 24.13 -4.47
N ARG A 280 13.98 23.16 -3.73
CA ARG A 280 14.53 21.80 -3.66
C ARG A 280 13.80 20.93 -4.70
N ASP A 281 14.56 19.98 -5.29
CA ASP A 281 13.96 19.00 -6.19
C ASP A 281 13.13 17.99 -5.39
N PRO A 282 11.79 17.98 -5.54
CA PRO A 282 10.92 17.09 -4.77
C PRO A 282 11.24 15.60 -4.94
N LEU A 283 11.76 15.21 -6.10
CA LEU A 283 12.11 13.80 -6.36
C LEU A 283 13.34 13.38 -5.56
N ASN A 284 14.36 14.23 -5.48
CA ASN A 284 15.56 13.92 -4.73
C ASN A 284 15.29 13.92 -3.22
N GLU A 285 14.51 14.87 -2.73
CA GLU A 285 14.05 14.90 -1.32
C GLU A 285 13.23 13.65 -0.99
N TYR A 286 12.30 13.25 -1.89
CA TYR A 286 11.54 12.01 -1.71
C TYR A 286 12.43 10.77 -1.60
N LYS A 287 13.46 10.66 -2.45
CA LYS A 287 14.38 9.53 -2.41
C LYS A 287 15.15 9.47 -1.09
N SER A 288 15.63 10.61 -0.61
CA SER A 288 16.38 10.71 0.65
C SER A 288 15.47 10.35 1.85
N GLU A 289 14.33 11.01 1.97
CA GLU A 289 13.39 10.76 3.07
C GLU A 289 12.81 9.32 3.03
N ALA A 290 12.54 8.78 1.84
CA ALA A 290 12.07 7.41 1.69
C ALA A 290 13.15 6.37 2.07
N TYR A 291 14.43 6.67 1.83
CA TYR A 291 15.54 5.84 2.28
C TYR A 291 15.64 5.84 3.81
N GLU A 292 15.61 7.01 4.44
CA GLU A 292 15.61 7.13 5.91
C GLU A 292 14.43 6.39 6.55
N LEU A 293 13.22 6.52 5.98
CA LEU A 293 12.05 5.76 6.43
C LEU A 293 12.23 4.25 6.29
N PHE A 294 12.97 3.81 5.28
CA PHE A 294 13.25 2.39 5.08
C PHE A 294 14.26 1.84 6.09
N GLU A 295 15.30 2.61 6.41
CA GLU A 295 16.24 2.26 7.47
C GLU A 295 15.53 2.16 8.83
N VAL A 296 14.66 3.11 9.15
CA VAL A 296 13.83 3.06 10.36
C VAL A 296 12.89 1.83 10.35
N LEU A 297 12.36 1.43 9.20
CA LEU A 297 11.58 0.20 9.07
C LEU A 297 12.39 -1.03 9.46
N LEU A 298 13.60 -1.17 8.90
CA LEU A 298 14.47 -2.32 9.16
C LEU A 298 14.87 -2.38 10.64
N GLN A 299 15.21 -1.25 11.23
CA GLN A 299 15.51 -1.14 12.66
C GLN A 299 14.28 -1.53 13.51
N THR A 300 13.09 -1.01 13.18
CA THR A 300 11.85 -1.34 13.90
C THR A 300 11.54 -2.85 13.85
N ILE A 301 11.76 -3.51 12.70
CA ILE A 301 11.58 -4.96 12.58
C ILE A 301 12.54 -5.70 13.52
N ASN A 302 13.82 -5.33 13.54
CA ASN A 302 14.81 -5.95 14.43
C ASN A 302 14.40 -5.78 15.90
N GLU A 303 14.01 -4.57 16.29
CA GLU A 303 13.58 -4.26 17.66
C GLU A 303 12.32 -5.01 18.08
N ASP A 304 11.27 -4.98 17.24
CA ASP A 304 9.99 -5.62 17.57
C ASP A 304 10.11 -7.13 17.66
N VAL A 305 10.86 -7.76 16.74
CA VAL A 305 11.13 -9.21 16.79
C VAL A 305 11.92 -9.58 18.04
N THR A 306 13.01 -8.86 18.31
CA THR A 306 13.87 -9.09 19.48
C THR A 306 13.08 -8.92 20.78
N LYS A 307 12.32 -7.82 20.90
CA LYS A 307 11.47 -7.54 22.05
C LYS A 307 10.42 -8.63 22.25
N PHE A 308 9.73 -9.06 21.19
CA PHE A 308 8.77 -10.15 21.29
C PHE A 308 9.42 -11.42 21.79
N MET A 309 10.55 -11.81 21.21
CA MET A 309 11.27 -13.02 21.61
C MET A 309 11.80 -12.93 23.05
N ALA A 310 12.12 -11.74 23.55
CA ALA A 310 12.53 -11.54 24.93
C ALA A 310 11.36 -11.70 25.92
N PHE A 311 10.15 -11.27 25.58
CA PHE A 311 9.03 -11.21 26.51
C PHE A 311 7.99 -12.33 26.35
N PHE A 312 7.98 -13.07 25.25
CA PHE A 312 6.95 -14.09 25.04
C PHE A 312 6.99 -15.17 26.12
N GLN A 313 5.80 -15.63 26.53
CA GLN A 313 5.58 -16.72 27.45
C GLN A 313 4.47 -17.60 26.91
N LEU A 314 4.70 -18.92 26.84
CA LEU A 314 3.64 -19.87 26.51
C LEU A 314 2.78 -20.09 27.76
N VAL A 315 1.49 -19.86 27.62
CA VAL A 315 0.51 -20.18 28.67
C VAL A 315 0.05 -21.62 28.46
N ASP A 316 0.21 -22.45 29.50
CA ASP A 316 -0.27 -23.83 29.50
C ASP A 316 -1.79 -23.82 29.27
N SER A 317 -2.23 -24.43 28.18
CA SER A 317 -3.65 -24.52 27.80
C SER A 317 -4.50 -25.28 28.83
N SER A 318 -3.88 -26.02 29.77
CA SER A 318 -4.57 -26.65 30.89
C SER A 318 -5.16 -25.66 31.91
N LYS A 319 -4.70 -24.41 31.94
CA LYS A 319 -5.23 -23.34 32.81
C LYS A 319 -6.35 -22.49 32.16
N ILE A 320 -6.55 -22.62 30.84
CA ILE A 320 -7.55 -21.81 30.09
C ILE A 320 -8.93 -22.48 30.07
N GLN A 321 -9.05 -23.75 30.47
CA GLN A 321 -10.34 -24.46 30.40
C GLN A 321 -11.40 -24.01 31.41
N ASN A 322 -11.09 -23.09 32.32
CA ASN A 322 -12.06 -22.56 33.28
C ASN A 322 -12.60 -21.17 33.03
N GLU A 323 -12.12 -20.47 31.99
CA GLU A 323 -12.64 -19.11 31.67
C GLU A 323 -12.74 -18.92 30.16
N ASN A 324 -13.70 -19.49 29.48
CA ASN A 324 -14.33 -18.98 28.26
C ASN A 324 -14.73 -20.06 27.25
N SER A 325 -15.93 -20.47 27.36
CA SER A 325 -16.71 -21.08 26.25
C SER A 325 -17.23 -20.00 25.29
N ASN A 326 -16.38 -19.15 24.71
CA ASN A 326 -16.72 -18.28 23.59
C ASN A 326 -15.48 -17.49 23.14
N ALA A 327 -14.64 -18.08 22.29
CA ALA A 327 -13.75 -17.31 21.41
C ALA A 327 -13.22 -18.21 20.29
N GLU A 328 -13.94 -18.26 19.20
CA GLU A 328 -13.35 -18.48 17.87
C GLU A 328 -12.59 -17.19 17.50
N ASN A 329 -11.31 -17.30 17.26
CA ASN A 329 -10.29 -16.31 16.89
C ASN A 329 -9.33 -15.98 18.04
N ALA A 330 -8.26 -16.76 18.12
CA ALA A 330 -7.11 -16.41 18.94
C ALA A 330 -6.31 -15.27 18.25
N GLU A 331 -6.73 -14.04 18.44
CA GLU A 331 -5.84 -12.90 18.31
C GLU A 331 -4.85 -12.91 19.48
N PHE A 332 -3.55 -12.99 19.18
CA PHE A 332 -2.50 -12.85 20.16
C PHE A 332 -2.55 -11.43 20.76
N SER A 333 -3.20 -11.30 21.92
CA SER A 333 -3.24 -10.03 22.64
C SER A 333 -1.96 -9.86 23.44
N TYR A 334 -1.10 -9.00 22.98
CA TYR A 334 0.01 -8.43 23.73
C TYR A 334 -0.56 -7.53 24.84
N ASN A 335 -0.39 -7.90 26.11
CA ASN A 335 -0.78 -7.09 27.24
C ASN A 335 0.09 -5.82 27.31
N LYS A 336 -0.35 -4.76 26.65
CA LYS A 336 0.19 -3.41 26.77
C LYS A 336 -0.39 -2.75 28.01
N LYS A 337 0.20 -2.99 29.18
CA LYS A 337 0.11 -2.05 30.28
C LYS A 337 1.17 -0.99 30.06
N ASN A 338 0.85 0.01 29.28
CA ASN A 338 1.50 1.31 29.32
C ASN A 338 0.39 2.35 29.47
N GLU A 339 0.26 2.86 30.67
CA GLU A 339 -0.40 4.13 30.95
C GLU A 339 0.32 5.23 30.18
N TYR A 340 -0.17 5.58 29.01
CA TYR A 340 -0.02 6.92 28.48
C TYR A 340 -1.38 7.58 28.53
N ASN A 341 -1.51 8.48 29.51
CA ASN A 341 -2.57 9.46 29.63
C ASN A 341 -2.48 10.42 28.45
N GLU A 342 -2.99 10.05 27.29
CA GLU A 342 -3.33 10.99 26.26
C GLU A 342 -4.84 11.13 26.19
N LYS A 343 -5.29 12.28 26.68
CA LYS A 343 -6.62 12.81 26.42
C LYS A 343 -6.79 12.98 24.93
N ASN A 344 -7.37 12.00 24.26
CA ASN A 344 -7.86 12.17 22.90
C ASN A 344 -9.36 11.87 22.85
N PRO A 345 -10.22 12.88 22.66
CA PRO A 345 -11.65 12.70 22.63
C PRO A 345 -12.13 12.45 21.20
N GLN A 346 -12.02 11.23 20.69
CA GLN A 346 -12.77 10.81 19.49
C GLN A 346 -12.99 9.28 19.49
N ASN A 347 -13.77 8.79 20.45
CA ASN A 347 -14.48 7.54 20.28
C ASN A 347 -15.85 7.87 19.67
N THR A 348 -15.98 7.74 18.36
CA THR A 348 -17.27 7.67 17.68
C THR A 348 -17.87 6.28 17.95
N VAL A 349 -18.46 6.12 19.12
CA VAL A 349 -19.46 5.08 19.35
C VAL A 349 -20.69 5.54 18.54
N THR A 350 -21.02 4.82 17.49
CA THR A 350 -22.33 4.96 16.79
C THR A 350 -23.42 4.48 17.73
N ALA A 351 -23.75 5.27 18.74
CA ALA A 351 -24.92 5.07 19.57
C ALA A 351 -26.14 5.42 18.72
N ASN A 352 -27.02 4.46 18.54
CA ASN A 352 -28.28 4.64 17.82
C ASN A 352 -29.26 5.45 18.69
N TRP A 353 -29.06 6.77 18.76
CA TRP A 353 -29.80 7.69 19.65
C TRP A 353 -31.19 8.08 19.13
N GLY A 354 -31.69 7.41 18.09
CA GLY A 354 -33.00 7.76 17.52
C GLY A 354 -33.06 9.19 16.94
N LYS A 355 -34.27 9.73 16.75
CA LYS A 355 -34.46 11.12 16.25
C LYS A 355 -34.28 12.12 17.40
N VAL A 356 -33.06 12.64 17.56
CA VAL A 356 -32.75 13.72 18.55
C VAL A 356 -33.00 15.07 17.91
N GLY A 357 -33.75 15.95 18.57
CA GLY A 357 -34.02 17.31 18.09
C GLY A 357 -32.73 18.13 18.02
N ARG A 358 -32.55 18.91 16.97
CA ARG A 358 -31.35 19.72 16.69
C ARG A 358 -30.93 20.65 17.85
N ASN A 359 -31.90 21.15 18.60
CA ASN A 359 -31.67 22.08 19.72
C ASN A 359 -31.70 21.41 21.11
N SER A 360 -31.98 20.11 21.20
CA SER A 360 -31.97 19.33 22.43
C SER A 360 -30.55 19.17 22.99
N PRO A 361 -30.37 18.98 24.31
CA PRO A 361 -29.07 18.59 24.86
C PRO A 361 -28.55 17.32 24.21
N CYS A 362 -27.25 17.27 23.93
CA CYS A 362 -26.67 16.10 23.29
C CYS A 362 -26.67 14.90 24.24
N PRO A 363 -27.16 13.72 23.82
CA PRO A 363 -27.21 12.52 24.66
C PRO A 363 -25.83 12.02 25.13
N CYS A 364 -24.74 12.53 24.56
CA CYS A 364 -23.38 12.19 24.99
C CYS A 364 -22.96 12.80 26.35
N GLY A 365 -23.83 13.56 27.00
CA GLY A 365 -23.53 14.18 28.31
C GLY A 365 -22.62 15.41 28.30
N SER A 366 -22.26 15.93 27.09
CA SER A 366 -21.34 17.08 26.94
C SER A 366 -21.94 18.44 27.35
N GLY A 367 -23.21 18.51 27.72
CA GLY A 367 -23.92 19.77 28.06
C GLY A 367 -24.16 20.68 26.84
N LYS A 368 -23.70 20.34 25.66
CA LYS A 368 -23.90 21.12 24.42
C LYS A 368 -25.17 20.69 23.67
N LYS A 369 -25.77 21.60 22.89
CA LYS A 369 -26.91 21.28 22.02
C LYS A 369 -26.45 20.28 20.96
N PHE A 370 -27.33 19.36 20.53
CA PHE A 370 -27.01 18.30 19.57
C PHE A 370 -26.38 18.84 18.27
N LYS A 371 -26.90 19.95 17.73
CA LYS A 371 -26.33 20.63 16.54
C LYS A 371 -24.90 21.13 16.70
N ASN A 372 -24.43 21.36 17.94
CA ASN A 372 -23.11 21.87 18.25
C ASN A 372 -22.16 20.77 18.77
N CYS A 373 -22.62 19.50 18.72
CA CYS A 373 -21.86 18.33 19.18
C CYS A 373 -21.93 17.22 18.09
N HIS A 374 -22.71 16.18 18.30
CA HIS A 374 -22.78 15.04 17.39
C HIS A 374 -23.74 15.22 16.18
N GLY A 375 -24.53 16.26 16.17
CA GLY A 375 -25.38 16.66 15.04
C GLY A 375 -24.80 17.77 14.16
N ARG A 376 -23.49 17.96 14.18
CA ARG A 376 -22.76 18.91 13.32
C ARG A 376 -22.38 18.16 12.04
N ASN A 377 -23.15 18.42 10.96
CA ASN A 377 -22.75 18.05 9.59
C ASN A 377 -21.75 19.07 9.07
#